data_86186a287e7694f5d569c9ffcfe517fd
#
_entry.id   86186a287e7694f5d569c9ffcfe517fd
#
_cell.length_a   1.000
_cell.length_b   1.000
_cell.length_c   1.000
_cell.angle_alpha   90.00
_cell.angle_beta   90.00
_cell.angle_gamma   90.00
#
_symmetry.space_group_name_H-M   'P 1'
#
loop_
_entity.id
_entity.type
_entity.pdbx_description
1 polymer ?
#
loop_
_entity_poly.entity_id
_entity_poly.type
_entity_poly.pdbx_seq_one_letter_code
_entity_poly.pdbx_strand_id
1 'polypeptide(L)'
;IACGLAWNIQIMILFRALQGAAGASMIPLVFTTAFIYYQGKELGLAAAVVSALASLSPTLGPTLGGWITDNLDWRWLFYINILPGIYLVLSIPFLVNFDKPDLSLLKVADYPSIILLAMTLGCLEYTLEEGARWGWLDDNTILLTSVLALVSFILFAARTLTISNPIMDLHAFKDKNFTLGCFFSFSGGVGIFSTVYLIPVFLGQVRGLNAEEIGFAVCTTGIFQLFSVPFYFWLSK
;
A
#
# COMPACT_ATOMS: atom_id res chain seq x y z
N ILE A 1 -16.98 -2.31 -4.51
CA ILE A 1 -18.25 -2.87 -5.05
C ILE A 1 -18.02 -3.42 -6.45
N ALA A 2 -17.54 -2.61 -7.42
CA ALA A 2 -17.36 -3.02 -8.81
C ALA A 2 -16.56 -4.31 -8.99
N CYS A 3 -15.50 -4.52 -8.19
CA CYS A 3 -14.71 -5.76 -8.23
C CYS A 3 -15.55 -7.01 -7.88
N GLY A 4 -16.47 -6.92 -6.92
CA GLY A 4 -17.37 -8.03 -6.57
C GLY A 4 -18.42 -8.33 -7.65
N LEU A 5 -18.70 -7.37 -8.56
CA LEU A 5 -19.61 -7.52 -9.68
C LEU A 5 -18.92 -7.95 -10.98
N ALA A 6 -17.59 -8.13 -10.96
CA ALA A 6 -16.85 -8.50 -12.15
C ALA A 6 -17.26 -9.90 -12.65
N TRP A 7 -17.56 -9.98 -13.96
CA TRP A 7 -18.01 -11.21 -14.63
C TRP A 7 -16.90 -11.92 -15.40
N ASN A 8 -15.76 -11.26 -15.58
CA ASN A 8 -14.55 -11.87 -16.15
C ASN A 8 -13.28 -11.26 -15.54
N ILE A 9 -12.14 -11.90 -15.79
CA ILE A 9 -10.85 -11.50 -15.23
C ILE A 9 -10.39 -10.13 -15.75
N GLN A 10 -10.67 -9.78 -16.98
CA GLN A 10 -10.25 -8.51 -17.58
C GLN A 10 -10.95 -7.32 -16.90
N ILE A 11 -12.26 -7.46 -16.68
CA ILE A 11 -13.06 -6.47 -15.96
C ILE A 11 -12.61 -6.37 -14.49
N MET A 12 -12.27 -7.50 -13.87
CA MET A 12 -11.71 -7.51 -12.52
C MET A 12 -10.41 -6.71 -12.47
N ILE A 13 -9.48 -6.94 -13.40
CA ILE A 13 -8.21 -6.21 -13.49
C ILE A 13 -8.47 -4.70 -13.62
N LEU A 14 -9.39 -4.30 -14.51
CA LEU A 14 -9.75 -2.89 -14.68
C LEU A 14 -10.28 -2.27 -13.38
N PHE A 15 -11.23 -2.94 -12.71
CA PHE A 15 -11.79 -2.44 -11.46
C PHE A 15 -10.76 -2.41 -10.32
N ARG A 16 -9.84 -3.36 -10.28
CA ARG A 16 -8.71 -3.36 -9.34
C ARG A 16 -7.73 -2.22 -9.61
N ALA A 17 -7.44 -1.92 -10.86
CA ALA A 17 -6.60 -0.77 -11.22
C ALA A 17 -7.25 0.55 -10.77
N LEU A 18 -8.56 0.72 -11.01
CA LEU A 18 -9.30 1.90 -10.55
C LEU A 18 -9.37 1.97 -9.01
N GLN A 19 -9.59 0.85 -8.34
CA GLN A 19 -9.59 0.76 -6.88
C GLN A 19 -8.22 1.13 -6.31
N GLY A 20 -7.12 0.61 -6.90
CA GLY A 20 -5.76 0.92 -6.50
C GLY A 20 -5.42 2.40 -6.69
N ALA A 21 -5.77 2.97 -7.83
CA ALA A 21 -5.58 4.40 -8.11
C ALA A 21 -6.31 5.31 -7.11
N ALA A 22 -7.57 4.98 -6.78
CA ALA A 22 -8.35 5.72 -5.79
C ALA A 22 -7.83 5.51 -4.36
N GLY A 23 -7.42 4.29 -4.01
CA GLY A 23 -6.96 3.95 -2.66
C GLY A 23 -5.54 4.44 -2.34
N ALA A 24 -4.68 4.55 -3.35
CA ALA A 24 -3.27 4.95 -3.17
C ALA A 24 -3.11 6.34 -2.54
N SER A 25 -4.05 7.25 -2.76
CA SER A 25 -4.01 8.60 -2.19
C SER A 25 -4.41 8.65 -0.71
N MET A 26 -5.11 7.64 -0.20
CA MET A 26 -5.68 7.67 1.16
C MET A 26 -4.60 7.61 2.24
N ILE A 27 -3.58 6.74 2.10
CA ILE A 27 -2.53 6.57 3.09
C ILE A 27 -1.69 7.84 3.25
N PRO A 28 -1.13 8.44 2.18
CA PRO A 28 -0.42 9.71 2.29
C PRO A 28 -1.28 10.83 2.86
N LEU A 29 -2.57 10.88 2.50
CA LEU A 29 -3.50 11.91 2.97
C LEU A 29 -3.70 11.83 4.50
N VAL A 30 -3.85 10.62 5.05
CA VAL A 30 -4.00 10.42 6.50
C VAL A 30 -2.75 10.88 7.26
N PHE A 31 -1.55 10.51 6.79
CA PHE A 31 -0.30 10.97 7.40
C PHE A 31 -0.12 12.48 7.29
N THR A 32 -0.36 13.05 6.10
CA THR A 32 -0.27 14.51 5.89
C THR A 32 -1.22 15.25 6.80
N THR A 33 -2.48 14.80 6.91
CA THR A 33 -3.47 15.39 7.82
C THR A 33 -3.00 15.31 9.27
N ALA A 34 -2.47 14.16 9.70
CA ALA A 34 -1.93 14.01 11.05
C ALA A 34 -0.77 15.01 11.31
N PHE A 35 0.15 15.19 10.36
CA PHE A 35 1.27 16.12 10.51
C PHE A 35 0.86 17.59 10.48
N ILE A 36 -0.22 17.95 9.78
CA ILE A 36 -0.71 19.34 9.71
C ILE A 36 -1.48 19.71 10.99
N TYR A 37 -2.35 18.82 11.49
CA TYR A 37 -3.25 19.16 12.59
C TYR A 37 -2.65 18.90 13.97
N TYR A 38 -1.71 17.98 14.12
CA TYR A 38 -1.11 17.65 15.41
C TYR A 38 0.33 18.16 15.51
N GLN A 39 0.72 18.68 16.69
CA GLN A 39 2.07 19.20 16.93
C GLN A 39 2.63 18.66 18.24
N GLY A 40 3.96 18.70 18.39
CA GLY A 40 4.64 18.29 19.60
C GLY A 40 4.32 16.87 20.04
N LYS A 41 3.89 16.69 21.29
CA LYS A 41 3.59 15.36 21.86
C LYS A 41 2.36 14.67 21.22
N GLU A 42 1.39 15.46 20.77
CA GLU A 42 0.19 14.94 20.13
C GLU A 42 0.48 14.36 18.76
N LEU A 43 1.45 14.91 18.02
CA LEU A 43 1.90 14.37 16.75
C LEU A 43 2.44 12.93 16.89
N GLY A 44 3.25 12.69 17.93
CA GLY A 44 3.76 11.33 18.20
C GLY A 44 2.64 10.33 18.47
N LEU A 45 1.62 10.73 19.23
CA LEU A 45 0.46 9.88 19.51
C LEU A 45 -0.36 9.63 18.23
N ALA A 46 -0.65 10.68 17.45
CA ALA A 46 -1.41 10.57 16.21
C ALA A 46 -0.69 9.65 15.20
N ALA A 47 0.61 9.86 14.98
CA ALA A 47 1.42 9.02 14.10
C ALA A 47 1.43 7.56 14.54
N ALA A 48 1.50 7.30 15.84
CA ALA A 48 1.47 5.94 16.38
C ALA A 48 0.11 5.27 16.20
N VAL A 49 -1.00 5.99 16.41
CA VAL A 49 -2.35 5.47 16.18
C VAL A 49 -2.55 5.13 14.69
N VAL A 50 -2.15 6.04 13.79
CA VAL A 50 -2.23 5.80 12.34
C VAL A 50 -1.39 4.58 11.95
N SER A 51 -0.16 4.49 12.44
CA SER A 51 0.73 3.35 12.15
C SER A 51 0.19 2.03 12.71
N ALA A 52 -0.37 2.05 13.92
CA ALA A 52 -0.99 0.87 14.51
C ALA A 52 -2.19 0.37 13.69
N LEU A 53 -3.08 1.27 13.25
CA LEU A 53 -4.22 0.93 12.39
C LEU A 53 -3.77 0.42 11.02
N ALA A 54 -2.76 1.05 10.42
CA ALA A 54 -2.19 0.61 9.15
C ALA A 54 -1.58 -0.80 9.25
N SER A 55 -0.96 -1.12 10.37
CA SER A 55 -0.36 -2.44 10.62
C SER A 55 -1.37 -3.54 10.92
N LEU A 56 -2.53 -3.18 11.49
CA LEU A 56 -3.62 -4.12 11.76
C LEU A 56 -4.23 -4.70 10.48
N SER A 57 -4.34 -3.89 9.43
CA SER A 57 -5.00 -4.29 8.19
C SER A 57 -4.37 -5.52 7.52
N PRO A 58 -3.03 -5.61 7.32
CA PRO A 58 -2.39 -6.80 6.77
C PRO A 58 -2.57 -8.04 7.65
N THR A 59 -2.75 -7.86 8.96
CA THR A 59 -2.91 -8.95 9.91
C THR A 59 -4.34 -9.50 9.95
N LEU A 60 -5.33 -8.61 10.00
CA LEU A 60 -6.74 -9.00 10.02
C LEU A 60 -7.23 -9.47 8.64
N GLY A 61 -6.59 -8.95 7.57
CA GLY A 61 -6.95 -9.27 6.19
C GLY A 61 -7.00 -10.76 5.90
N PRO A 62 -5.91 -11.51 6.08
CA PRO A 62 -5.89 -12.96 5.85
C PRO A 62 -6.89 -13.74 6.71
N THR A 63 -7.08 -13.35 7.97
CA THR A 63 -8.01 -14.00 8.88
C THR A 63 -9.46 -13.84 8.44
N LEU A 64 -9.88 -12.59 8.21
CA LEU A 64 -11.23 -12.31 7.70
C LEU A 64 -11.41 -12.84 6.28
N GLY A 65 -10.38 -12.70 5.45
CA GLY A 65 -10.39 -13.16 4.08
C GLY A 65 -10.51 -14.69 3.97
N GLY A 66 -9.76 -15.43 4.80
CA GLY A 66 -9.82 -16.88 4.87
C GLY A 66 -11.21 -17.35 5.29
N TRP A 67 -11.74 -16.82 6.39
CA TRP A 67 -13.07 -17.18 6.86
C TRP A 67 -14.17 -16.86 5.83
N ILE A 68 -14.12 -15.69 5.19
CA ILE A 68 -15.09 -15.31 4.15
C ILE A 68 -15.00 -16.25 2.95
N THR A 69 -13.78 -16.61 2.52
CA THR A 69 -13.59 -17.45 1.33
C THR A 69 -14.05 -18.88 1.56
N ASP A 70 -13.84 -19.43 2.75
CA ASP A 70 -14.22 -20.81 3.10
C ASP A 70 -15.72 -20.93 3.44
N ASN A 71 -16.36 -19.90 3.99
CA ASN A 71 -17.75 -19.97 4.45
C ASN A 71 -18.75 -19.22 3.55
N LEU A 72 -18.27 -18.30 2.70
CA LEU A 72 -19.09 -17.47 1.81
C LEU A 72 -18.49 -17.49 0.40
N ASP A 73 -18.99 -16.62 -0.48
CA ASP A 73 -18.40 -16.38 -1.81
C ASP A 73 -17.24 -15.37 -1.72
N TRP A 74 -16.18 -15.53 -2.50
CA TRP A 74 -15.05 -14.60 -2.59
C TRP A 74 -15.46 -13.15 -2.89
N ARG A 75 -16.62 -12.94 -3.50
CA ARG A 75 -17.17 -11.59 -3.76
C ARG A 75 -17.43 -10.81 -2.49
N TRP A 76 -17.69 -11.48 -1.38
CA TRP A 76 -17.91 -10.84 -0.09
C TRP A 76 -16.66 -10.13 0.45
N LEU A 77 -15.45 -10.51 -0.02
CA LEU A 77 -14.21 -9.77 0.27
C LEU A 77 -14.28 -8.30 -0.17
N PHE A 78 -15.07 -8.01 -1.19
CA PHE A 78 -15.29 -6.64 -1.66
C PHE A 78 -16.48 -5.98 -0.99
N TYR A 79 -17.54 -6.75 -0.71
CA TYR A 79 -18.78 -6.22 -0.16
C TYR A 79 -18.67 -5.87 1.32
N ILE A 80 -17.81 -6.50 2.08
CA ILE A 80 -17.57 -6.17 3.50
C ILE A 80 -17.15 -4.70 3.69
N ASN A 81 -16.48 -4.11 2.71
CA ASN A 81 -16.05 -2.71 2.73
C ASN A 81 -17.15 -1.70 2.44
N ILE A 82 -18.35 -2.15 2.06
CA ILE A 82 -19.47 -1.24 1.71
C ILE A 82 -19.93 -0.47 2.95
N LEU A 83 -20.18 -1.18 4.05
CA LEU A 83 -20.66 -0.54 5.28
C LEU A 83 -19.67 0.49 5.85
N PRO A 84 -18.38 0.14 6.09
CA PRO A 84 -17.40 1.14 6.51
C PRO A 84 -17.24 2.28 5.49
N GLY A 85 -17.25 1.98 4.20
CA GLY A 85 -17.12 2.97 3.15
C GLY A 85 -18.28 3.98 3.13
N ILE A 86 -19.52 3.51 3.23
CA ILE A 86 -20.69 4.39 3.34
C ILE A 86 -20.60 5.25 4.60
N TYR A 87 -20.26 4.65 5.74
CA TYR A 87 -20.09 5.39 6.98
C TYR A 87 -19.07 6.53 6.84
N LEU A 88 -17.90 6.25 6.26
CA LEU A 88 -16.87 7.26 6.04
C LEU A 88 -17.33 8.37 5.08
N VAL A 89 -17.92 8.01 3.94
CA VAL A 89 -18.40 8.99 2.96
C VAL A 89 -19.46 9.93 3.56
N LEU A 90 -20.32 9.41 4.42
CA LEU A 90 -21.35 10.21 5.08
C LEU A 90 -20.80 11.02 6.27
N SER A 91 -19.84 10.47 7.04
CA SER A 91 -19.36 11.10 8.26
C SER A 91 -18.32 12.20 8.01
N ILE A 92 -17.38 11.98 7.07
CA ILE A 92 -16.28 12.89 6.83
C ILE A 92 -16.72 14.33 6.52
N PRO A 93 -17.72 14.58 5.64
CA PRO A 93 -18.18 15.94 5.34
C PRO A 93 -18.75 16.72 6.55
N PHE A 94 -19.22 16.01 7.59
CA PHE A 94 -19.74 16.62 8.80
C PHE A 94 -18.67 16.81 9.89
N LEU A 95 -17.63 15.98 9.86
CA LEU A 95 -16.59 15.97 10.89
C LEU A 95 -15.36 16.78 10.54
N VAL A 96 -15.10 16.95 9.23
CA VAL A 96 -13.88 17.60 8.73
C VAL A 96 -14.25 18.81 7.88
N ASN A 97 -13.71 19.97 8.24
CA ASN A 97 -13.78 21.14 7.37
C ASN A 97 -12.71 21.01 6.29
N PHE A 98 -13.14 20.78 5.06
CA PHE A 98 -12.24 20.71 3.93
C PHE A 98 -11.81 22.11 3.47
N ASP A 99 -10.54 22.21 3.08
CA ASP A 99 -10.05 23.34 2.33
C ASP A 99 -10.78 23.46 0.99
N LYS A 100 -10.88 24.69 0.48
CA LYS A 100 -11.46 24.90 -0.85
C LYS A 100 -10.61 24.15 -1.89
N PRO A 101 -11.22 23.39 -2.81
CA PRO A 101 -10.47 22.66 -3.83
C PRO A 101 -9.75 23.66 -4.75
N ASP A 102 -8.44 23.57 -4.80
CA ASP A 102 -7.61 24.36 -5.71
C ASP A 102 -7.29 23.56 -6.97
N LEU A 103 -8.14 23.70 -7.97
CA LEU A 103 -7.96 23.04 -9.27
C LEU A 103 -6.78 23.60 -10.07
N SER A 104 -6.17 24.72 -9.64
CA SER A 104 -4.99 25.26 -10.31
C SER A 104 -3.79 24.33 -10.18
N LEU A 105 -3.72 23.57 -9.09
CA LEU A 105 -2.68 22.57 -8.85
C LEU A 105 -2.63 21.49 -9.94
N LEU A 106 -3.78 21.13 -10.52
CA LEU A 106 -3.84 20.18 -11.63
C LEU A 106 -3.16 20.69 -12.89
N LYS A 107 -3.11 22.01 -13.09
CA LYS A 107 -2.44 22.63 -14.28
C LYS A 107 -0.93 22.65 -14.13
N VAL A 108 -0.43 22.63 -12.90
CA VAL A 108 1.00 22.70 -12.56
C VAL A 108 1.58 21.29 -12.35
N ALA A 109 0.72 20.29 -12.23
CA ALA A 109 1.13 18.89 -11.99
C ALA A 109 2.02 18.36 -13.14
N ASP A 110 3.11 17.72 -12.78
CA ASP A 110 4.03 17.09 -13.72
C ASP A 110 3.51 15.71 -14.13
N TYR A 111 2.53 15.68 -15.04
CA TYR A 111 1.94 14.45 -15.56
C TYR A 111 2.95 13.47 -16.16
N PRO A 112 3.99 13.92 -16.93
CA PRO A 112 5.00 12.98 -17.43
C PRO A 112 5.73 12.24 -16.31
N SER A 113 6.09 12.89 -15.20
CA SER A 113 6.73 12.21 -14.07
C SER A 113 5.77 11.23 -13.37
N ILE A 114 4.46 11.55 -13.29
CA ILE A 114 3.45 10.61 -12.76
C ILE A 114 3.41 9.34 -13.62
N ILE A 115 3.34 9.50 -14.94
CA ILE A 115 3.29 8.37 -15.88
C ILE A 115 4.57 7.55 -15.81
N LEU A 116 5.75 8.19 -15.81
CA LEU A 116 7.03 7.50 -15.71
C LEU A 116 7.16 6.72 -14.39
N LEU A 117 6.72 7.30 -13.28
CA LEU A 117 6.72 6.63 -11.99
C LEU A 117 5.76 5.44 -11.98
N ALA A 118 4.55 5.61 -12.50
CA ALA A 118 3.56 4.53 -12.61
C ALA A 118 4.07 3.38 -13.49
N MET A 119 4.71 3.69 -14.63
CA MET A 119 5.35 2.69 -15.48
C MET A 119 6.50 1.98 -14.77
N THR A 120 7.36 2.74 -14.08
CA THR A 120 8.48 2.18 -13.31
C THR A 120 7.98 1.15 -12.28
N LEU A 121 7.05 1.58 -11.43
CA LEU A 121 6.57 0.72 -10.35
C LEU A 121 5.72 -0.44 -10.87
N GLY A 122 4.82 -0.20 -11.82
CA GLY A 122 3.97 -1.25 -12.36
C GLY A 122 4.74 -2.31 -13.15
N CYS A 123 5.70 -1.89 -13.99
CA CYS A 123 6.55 -2.85 -14.71
C CYS A 123 7.50 -3.59 -13.77
N LEU A 124 8.05 -2.91 -12.74
CA LEU A 124 8.92 -3.53 -11.75
C LEU A 124 8.15 -4.57 -10.93
N GLU A 125 6.95 -4.23 -10.46
CA GLU A 125 6.08 -5.16 -9.72
C GLU A 125 5.79 -6.40 -10.54
N TYR A 126 5.31 -6.23 -11.79
CA TYR A 126 5.02 -7.35 -12.68
C TYR A 126 6.25 -8.23 -12.91
N THR A 127 7.42 -7.62 -13.15
CA THR A 127 8.67 -8.35 -13.33
C THR A 127 9.05 -9.17 -12.10
N LEU A 128 8.92 -8.60 -10.91
CA LEU A 128 9.30 -9.29 -9.67
C LEU A 128 8.31 -10.39 -9.29
N GLU A 129 7.01 -10.19 -9.53
CA GLU A 129 5.97 -11.16 -9.17
C GLU A 129 5.91 -12.33 -10.14
N GLU A 130 5.92 -12.08 -11.44
CA GLU A 130 5.80 -13.12 -12.46
C GLU A 130 7.14 -13.68 -12.94
N GLY A 131 8.26 -13.00 -12.63
CA GLY A 131 9.58 -13.40 -13.11
C GLY A 131 9.98 -14.82 -12.77
N ALA A 132 9.76 -15.22 -11.51
CA ALA A 132 10.07 -16.59 -11.08
C ALA A 132 9.23 -17.65 -11.81
N ARG A 133 7.99 -17.33 -12.16
CA ARG A 133 7.07 -18.22 -12.88
C ARG A 133 7.44 -18.43 -14.34
N TRP A 134 7.95 -17.38 -14.99
CA TRP A 134 8.25 -17.35 -16.42
C TRP A 134 9.73 -17.50 -16.75
N GLY A 135 10.58 -17.82 -15.77
CA GLY A 135 12.02 -18.03 -15.99
C GLY A 135 12.82 -16.73 -16.11
N TRP A 136 12.31 -15.64 -15.52
CA TRP A 136 12.98 -14.34 -15.50
C TRP A 136 13.25 -13.79 -16.91
N LEU A 137 14.50 -13.41 -17.20
CA LEU A 137 14.87 -12.73 -18.45
C LEU A 137 14.84 -13.63 -19.68
N ASP A 138 14.56 -14.93 -19.55
CA ASP A 138 14.37 -15.84 -20.67
C ASP A 138 13.00 -15.66 -21.35
N ASP A 139 12.01 -15.09 -20.62
CA ASP A 139 10.73 -14.71 -21.20
C ASP A 139 10.77 -13.28 -21.75
N ASN A 140 10.29 -13.12 -22.99
CA ASN A 140 10.29 -11.83 -23.68
C ASN A 140 9.42 -10.77 -22.97
N THR A 141 8.34 -11.18 -22.31
CA THR A 141 7.44 -10.26 -21.60
C THR A 141 8.12 -9.73 -20.35
N ILE A 142 8.75 -10.61 -19.59
CA ILE A 142 9.51 -10.25 -18.37
C ILE A 142 10.73 -9.38 -18.75
N LEU A 143 11.43 -9.74 -19.81
CA LEU A 143 12.53 -8.91 -20.32
C LEU A 143 12.05 -7.51 -20.72
N LEU A 144 10.95 -7.42 -21.47
CA LEU A 144 10.37 -6.14 -21.90
C LEU A 144 9.96 -5.28 -20.69
N THR A 145 9.24 -5.85 -19.71
CA THR A 145 8.81 -5.13 -18.52
C THR A 145 9.99 -4.71 -17.66
N SER A 146 11.04 -5.52 -17.54
CA SER A 146 12.29 -5.16 -16.86
C SER A 146 12.98 -3.96 -17.50
N VAL A 147 13.11 -3.97 -18.84
CA VAL A 147 13.70 -2.87 -19.58
C VAL A 147 12.84 -1.61 -19.47
N LEU A 148 11.52 -1.72 -19.60
CA LEU A 148 10.61 -0.59 -19.44
C LEU A 148 10.68 0.00 -18.03
N ALA A 149 10.75 -0.83 -16.99
CA ALA A 149 10.91 -0.37 -15.61
C ALA A 149 12.22 0.43 -15.45
N LEU A 150 13.33 -0.10 -15.95
CA LEU A 150 14.64 0.56 -15.84
C LEU A 150 14.68 1.88 -16.62
N VAL A 151 14.22 1.89 -17.88
CA VAL A 151 14.21 3.09 -18.73
C VAL A 151 13.30 4.16 -18.13
N SER A 152 12.08 3.78 -17.70
CA SER A 152 11.14 4.71 -17.07
C SER A 152 11.70 5.29 -15.76
N PHE A 153 12.41 4.48 -14.96
CA PHE A 153 13.07 4.94 -13.74
C PHE A 153 14.18 5.97 -14.04
N ILE A 154 15.03 5.70 -15.03
CA ILE A 154 16.11 6.62 -15.43
C ILE A 154 15.51 7.94 -15.92
N LEU A 155 14.48 7.89 -16.77
CA LEU A 155 13.81 9.08 -17.28
C LEU A 155 13.09 9.84 -16.16
N PHE A 156 12.43 9.15 -15.23
CA PHE A 156 11.82 9.75 -14.05
C PHE A 156 12.85 10.46 -13.17
N ALA A 157 13.96 9.81 -12.85
CA ALA A 157 15.02 10.37 -12.02
C ALA A 157 15.66 11.60 -12.70
N ALA A 158 16.02 11.49 -14.00
CA ALA A 158 16.58 12.59 -14.76
C ALA A 158 15.63 13.80 -14.81
N ARG A 159 14.34 13.56 -15.06
CA ARG A 159 13.33 14.62 -15.09
C ARG A 159 13.11 15.25 -13.73
N THR A 160 12.97 14.47 -12.68
CA THR A 160 12.75 14.93 -11.30
C THR A 160 13.91 15.81 -10.81
N LEU A 161 15.13 15.52 -11.24
CA LEU A 161 16.31 16.34 -10.90
C LEU A 161 16.44 17.63 -11.70
N THR A 162 15.74 17.75 -12.84
CA THR A 162 15.87 18.90 -13.77
C THR A 162 14.69 19.87 -13.71
N ILE A 163 13.52 19.41 -13.34
CA ILE A 163 12.30 20.25 -13.31
C ILE A 163 12.24 21.12 -12.05
N SER A 164 11.71 22.33 -12.18
CA SER A 164 11.61 23.29 -11.08
C SER A 164 10.57 22.92 -10.00
N ASN A 165 9.50 22.20 -10.37
CA ASN A 165 8.46 21.75 -9.43
C ASN A 165 8.28 20.24 -9.56
N PRO A 166 9.21 19.43 -9.00
CA PRO A 166 9.13 17.99 -9.10
C PRO A 166 8.00 17.44 -8.18
N ILE A 167 7.37 16.32 -8.58
CA ILE A 167 6.39 15.61 -7.75
C ILE A 167 7.04 15.09 -6.47
N MET A 168 8.28 14.65 -6.56
CA MET A 168 9.07 14.15 -5.45
C MET A 168 10.39 14.91 -5.39
N ASP A 169 10.70 15.52 -4.25
CA ASP A 169 11.99 16.17 -4.05
C ASP A 169 13.07 15.15 -3.68
N LEU A 170 13.84 14.73 -4.68
CA LEU A 170 14.97 13.81 -4.47
C LEU A 170 16.12 14.45 -3.69
N HIS A 171 16.15 15.79 -3.54
CA HIS A 171 17.17 16.44 -2.73
C HIS A 171 17.00 16.16 -1.23
N ALA A 172 15.80 15.72 -0.80
CA ALA A 172 15.57 15.27 0.56
C ALA A 172 16.52 14.12 0.99
N PHE A 173 16.96 13.29 0.05
CA PHE A 173 17.95 12.23 0.31
C PHE A 173 19.36 12.75 0.65
N LYS A 174 19.63 14.04 0.52
CA LYS A 174 20.86 14.66 1.04
C LYS A 174 20.87 14.72 2.58
N ASP A 175 19.70 14.73 3.20
CA ASP A 175 19.58 14.63 4.67
C ASP A 175 19.79 13.16 5.09
N LYS A 176 20.77 12.96 5.97
CA LYS A 176 21.14 11.61 6.46
C LYS A 176 20.00 10.98 7.27
N ASN A 177 19.27 11.76 8.07
CA ASN A 177 18.19 11.24 8.90
C ASN A 177 17.01 10.78 8.02
N PHE A 178 16.70 11.58 6.98
CA PHE A 178 15.68 11.22 6.01
C PHE A 178 16.06 9.93 5.26
N THR A 179 17.29 9.83 4.76
CA THR A 179 17.80 8.65 4.05
C THR A 179 17.78 7.40 4.92
N LEU A 180 18.25 7.51 6.18
CA LEU A 180 18.17 6.41 7.14
C LEU A 180 16.73 6.02 7.45
N GLY A 181 15.82 7.00 7.61
CA GLY A 181 14.40 6.74 7.79
C GLY A 181 13.79 5.96 6.63
N CYS A 182 14.10 6.36 5.39
CA CYS A 182 13.68 5.63 4.18
C CYS A 182 14.25 4.20 4.14
N PHE A 183 15.52 4.02 4.50
CA PHE A 183 16.15 2.69 4.56
C PHE A 183 15.48 1.79 5.60
N PHE A 184 15.22 2.28 6.80
CA PHE A 184 14.51 1.51 7.83
C PHE A 184 13.07 1.21 7.42
N SER A 185 12.37 2.16 6.81
CA SER A 185 11.02 1.93 6.28
C SER A 185 11.00 0.87 5.19
N PHE A 186 11.95 0.91 4.26
CA PHE A 186 12.11 -0.11 3.22
C PHE A 186 12.38 -1.50 3.83
N SER A 187 13.38 -1.60 4.73
CA SER A 187 13.73 -2.86 5.38
C SER A 187 12.58 -3.43 6.21
N GLY A 188 11.89 -2.56 6.96
CA GLY A 188 10.69 -2.93 7.71
C GLY A 188 9.56 -3.41 6.80
N GLY A 189 9.32 -2.71 5.68
CA GLY A 189 8.35 -3.11 4.67
C GLY A 189 8.64 -4.48 4.08
N VAL A 190 9.89 -4.73 3.66
CA VAL A 190 10.32 -6.04 3.16
C VAL A 190 10.05 -7.13 4.22
N GLY A 191 10.43 -6.89 5.50
CA GLY A 191 10.21 -7.87 6.57
C GLY A 191 8.73 -8.20 6.79
N ILE A 192 7.89 -7.18 6.90
CA ILE A 192 6.45 -7.34 7.16
C ILE A 192 5.76 -8.04 5.98
N PHE A 193 5.92 -7.50 4.76
CA PHE A 193 5.20 -8.03 3.61
C PHE A 193 5.70 -9.41 3.17
N SER A 194 7.01 -9.69 3.29
CA SER A 194 7.53 -11.04 3.07
C SER A 194 6.90 -12.06 4.03
N THR A 195 6.76 -11.71 5.30
CA THR A 195 6.14 -12.58 6.30
C THR A 195 4.66 -12.81 6.00
N VAL A 196 3.92 -11.74 5.68
CA VAL A 196 2.49 -11.81 5.33
C VAL A 196 2.25 -12.66 4.07
N TYR A 197 3.20 -12.68 3.13
CA TYR A 197 3.10 -13.47 1.91
C TYR A 197 3.57 -14.92 2.09
N LEU A 198 4.78 -15.11 2.67
CA LEU A 198 5.42 -16.44 2.74
C LEU A 198 4.74 -17.39 3.72
N ILE A 199 4.22 -16.89 4.85
CA ILE A 199 3.55 -17.74 5.83
C ILE A 199 2.31 -18.42 5.23
N PRO A 200 1.33 -17.71 4.61
CA PRO A 200 0.21 -18.34 3.95
C PRO A 200 0.59 -19.32 2.86
N VAL A 201 1.56 -18.95 2.01
CA VAL A 201 2.03 -19.84 0.94
C VAL A 201 2.62 -21.13 1.50
N PHE A 202 3.47 -21.04 2.51
CA PHE A 202 4.07 -22.21 3.17
C PHE A 202 3.01 -23.08 3.85
N LEU A 203 2.11 -22.48 4.62
CA LEU A 203 1.08 -23.19 5.35
C LEU A 203 0.09 -23.89 4.40
N GLY A 204 -0.30 -23.22 3.31
CA GLY A 204 -1.20 -23.78 2.31
C GLY A 204 -0.54 -24.86 1.46
N GLN A 205 0.64 -24.59 0.88
CA GLN A 205 1.27 -25.50 -0.07
C GLN A 205 2.02 -26.68 0.58
N VAL A 206 2.67 -26.44 1.74
CA VAL A 206 3.51 -27.45 2.39
C VAL A 206 2.75 -28.19 3.49
N ARG A 207 1.92 -27.48 4.26
CA ARG A 207 1.15 -28.05 5.38
C ARG A 207 -0.27 -28.45 5.00
N GLY A 208 -0.79 -28.00 3.86
CA GLY A 208 -2.13 -28.31 3.38
C GLY A 208 -3.27 -27.71 4.23
N LEU A 209 -2.98 -26.61 4.95
CA LEU A 209 -3.98 -25.93 5.77
C LEU A 209 -4.99 -25.18 4.88
N ASN A 210 -6.23 -25.11 5.36
CA ASN A 210 -7.29 -24.34 4.70
C ASN A 210 -7.12 -22.83 4.93
N ALA A 211 -7.90 -21.99 4.23
CA ALA A 211 -7.75 -20.56 4.28
C ALA A 211 -8.05 -19.97 5.68
N GLU A 212 -9.01 -20.54 6.40
CA GLU A 212 -9.36 -20.15 7.76
C GLU A 212 -8.23 -20.44 8.75
N GLU A 213 -7.64 -21.64 8.71
CA GLU A 213 -6.51 -22.04 9.56
C GLU A 213 -5.28 -21.16 9.32
N ILE A 214 -4.99 -20.84 8.04
CA ILE A 214 -3.92 -19.91 7.66
C ILE A 214 -4.21 -18.52 8.22
N GLY A 215 -5.46 -18.06 8.12
CA GLY A 215 -5.90 -16.78 8.67
C GLY A 215 -5.64 -16.68 10.17
N PHE A 216 -5.99 -17.71 10.94
CA PHE A 216 -5.71 -17.76 12.38
C PHE A 216 -4.22 -17.75 12.70
N ALA A 217 -3.41 -18.50 11.94
CA ALA A 217 -1.96 -18.50 12.13
C ALA A 217 -1.35 -17.11 11.90
N VAL A 218 -1.78 -16.39 10.86
CA VAL A 218 -1.31 -15.03 10.58
C VAL A 218 -1.82 -14.02 11.62
N CYS A 219 -3.02 -14.20 12.17
CA CYS A 219 -3.58 -13.32 13.19
C CYS A 219 -2.69 -13.22 14.44
N THR A 220 -1.97 -14.28 14.78
CA THR A 220 -1.05 -14.26 15.93
C THR A 220 0.03 -13.19 15.79
N THR A 221 0.53 -12.94 14.58
CA THR A 221 1.56 -11.91 14.32
C THR A 221 1.04 -10.52 14.64
N GLY A 222 -0.21 -10.22 14.32
CA GLY A 222 -0.80 -8.92 14.59
C GLY A 222 -1.16 -8.69 16.05
N ILE A 223 -1.52 -9.74 16.77
CA ILE A 223 -1.72 -9.63 18.21
C ILE A 223 -0.43 -9.15 18.88
N PHE A 224 0.72 -9.76 18.56
CA PHE A 224 2.01 -9.31 19.08
C PHE A 224 2.39 -7.91 18.60
N GLN A 225 2.04 -7.53 17.38
CA GLN A 225 2.27 -6.19 16.87
C GLN A 225 1.48 -5.13 17.63
N LEU A 226 0.23 -5.41 18.01
CA LEU A 226 -0.57 -4.51 18.86
C LEU A 226 0.07 -4.27 20.22
N PHE A 227 0.66 -5.30 20.83
CA PHE A 227 1.36 -5.16 22.10
C PHE A 227 2.69 -4.42 21.98
N SER A 228 3.33 -4.45 20.80
CA SER A 228 4.60 -3.75 20.59
C SER A 228 4.47 -2.23 20.61
N VAL A 229 3.32 -1.68 20.21
CA VAL A 229 3.08 -0.22 20.15
C VAL A 229 3.10 0.43 21.54
N PRO A 230 2.31 0.00 22.54
CA PRO A 230 2.40 0.56 23.89
C PRO A 230 3.76 0.30 24.55
N PHE A 231 4.43 -0.83 24.24
CA PHE A 231 5.76 -1.12 24.74
C PHE A 231 6.81 -0.13 24.20
N TYR A 232 6.73 0.23 22.93
CA TYR A 232 7.56 1.28 22.34
C TYR A 232 7.37 2.63 23.05
N PHE A 233 6.11 3.02 23.32
CA PHE A 233 5.83 4.26 24.05
C PHE A 233 6.37 4.25 25.49
N TRP A 234 6.36 3.10 26.14
CA TRP A 234 6.93 2.96 27.47
C TRP A 234 8.45 3.10 27.47
N LEU A 235 9.13 2.57 26.44
CA LEU A 235 10.59 2.68 26.28
C LEU A 235 11.05 4.07 25.81
N SER A 236 10.22 4.83 25.10
CA SER A 236 10.56 6.13 24.54
C SER A 236 10.41 7.30 25.52
N LYS A 237 9.96 7.02 26.75
CA LYS A 237 9.90 7.99 27.87
C LYS A 237 11.21 8.01 28.64
#